data_dcaa8930734cfca91d38796298c325de
#
_entry.id   dcaa8930734cfca91d38796298c325de
#
_cell.length_a   1.000
_cell.length_b   1.000
_cell.length_c   1.000
_cell.angle_alpha   90.00
_cell.angle_beta   90.00
_cell.angle_gamma   90.00
#
_symmetry.space_group_name_H-M   'P 1'
#
loop_
_entity.id
_entity.type
_entity.pdbx_description
1 polymer ?
#
loop_
_entity_poly.entity_id
_entity_poly.type
_entity_poly.pdbx_seq_one_letter_code
_entity_poly.pdbx_strand_id
1 'polypeptide(L)'
;MKALVFLIFTAQLSVVGCFSTSKPPELPQNVKSRSVISKTSNTTADHLSEVYSLLSRFPELQSEQAIKQIVFHLNSWQKDFYVSGPVENMLPETRHMVVDSSVVDELLQSISRIKPLSESIIAVRERRFNNSDVEVLLSRYLSYTIASRIDSGEFSDSLVVSLLKNSYASLSSSQKDSLDRAAKLFDWTVRNIAIKPEIEPGQKTFAPSPALPFGMTIEGLGYSQSLFETIFRGSGDWLQRTAVFLALCQQANLPACILKVSASKHKSMRYWVAGVLIGGEIYLFDCRLGMPILNAEQNGLATLAQAITDDRVLRRMNVPGLFNYPFQKQDIQHCSALLMLNPQAMSDRFCLLQKRLAGDLRVNLFDDPESLHKLFSSTQGLVSIGIWEIPLLASLYAVKLAAVARDDTRLEIHTRRNWYHLDPEGAGKNGLALGRWQHLLGKVNQPENCDEIGAKKIYLSQRLPEYEIAQLRNDVSLQLQYGIRRDLGVTPSEYDSQIIKIQEIMRLGKLTATYWLGIIQFESSNFESAVDWLKICIFDNHESSALSSAARYNLARCYENLGDVSSAVELLRTKGDSQEHGNRIRSRLLLKQER
;
A
#
# COMPACT_ATOMS: atom_id res chain seq x y z
N MET A 1 7.44 -31.95 19.86
CA MET A 1 6.32 -31.09 20.27
C MET A 1 5.89 -30.23 19.09
N LYS A 2 5.32 -30.87 18.09
CA LYS A 2 4.76 -30.23 16.89
C LYS A 2 3.28 -30.57 16.89
N ALA A 3 2.43 -29.60 16.74
CA ALA A 3 0.96 -29.64 16.77
C ALA A 3 0.37 -29.21 18.12
N LEU A 4 0.11 -27.91 18.24
CA LEU A 4 -1.01 -27.38 19.02
C LEU A 4 -1.08 -25.85 18.90
N VAL A 5 -1.54 -25.30 17.82
CA VAL A 5 -2.17 -23.96 17.78
C VAL A 5 -3.01 -23.90 16.50
N PHE A 6 -4.13 -24.63 16.45
CA PHE A 6 -5.08 -24.44 15.37
C PHE A 6 -6.46 -24.93 15.80
N LEU A 7 -7.19 -24.08 16.46
CA LEU A 7 -8.65 -24.20 16.60
C LEU A 7 -9.16 -22.91 17.23
N ILE A 8 -9.65 -21.97 16.46
CA ILE A 8 -10.52 -20.91 16.96
C ILE A 8 -11.42 -20.39 15.83
N PHE A 9 -12.68 -20.48 16.11
CA PHE A 9 -13.87 -19.80 15.61
C PHE A 9 -14.70 -20.43 14.51
N THR A 10 -15.69 -21.18 14.97
CA THR A 10 -17.06 -21.12 14.44
C THR A 10 -18.00 -21.06 15.64
N ALA A 11 -18.58 -19.90 15.92
CA ALA A 11 -19.79 -19.78 16.75
C ALA A 11 -20.78 -18.89 16.01
N GLN A 12 -21.85 -19.50 15.52
CA GLN A 12 -23.07 -18.84 15.06
C GLN A 12 -23.80 -18.26 16.29
N LEU A 13 -24.04 -16.97 16.28
CA LEU A 13 -25.01 -16.33 17.17
C LEU A 13 -26.09 -15.67 16.32
N SER A 14 -27.27 -16.29 16.38
CA SER A 14 -28.53 -15.74 15.86
C SER A 14 -29.00 -14.66 16.85
N VAL A 15 -29.04 -13.42 16.43
CA VAL A 15 -29.77 -12.36 17.15
C VAL A 15 -30.79 -11.75 16.21
N VAL A 16 -32.06 -12.02 16.54
CA VAL A 16 -33.23 -11.40 15.95
C VAL A 16 -33.43 -10.04 16.58
N GLY A 17 -33.38 -8.97 15.78
CA GLY A 17 -33.71 -7.63 16.22
C GLY A 17 -34.37 -6.85 15.09
N CYS A 18 -35.67 -6.59 15.23
CA CYS A 18 -36.47 -5.80 14.31
C CYS A 18 -36.05 -4.33 14.32
N PHE A 19 -35.75 -3.76 13.15
CA PHE A 19 -35.81 -2.33 12.92
C PHE A 19 -36.44 -2.01 11.58
N SER A 20 -37.27 -0.98 11.59
CA SER A 20 -38.16 -0.49 10.55
C SER A 20 -37.42 0.03 9.31
N THR A 21 -38.04 -0.25 8.17
CA THR A 21 -37.59 0.05 6.82
C THR A 21 -37.86 1.51 6.43
N SER A 22 -36.80 2.20 5.99
CA SER A 22 -36.88 3.29 5.03
C SER A 22 -36.07 2.92 3.78
N LYS A 23 -36.71 2.93 2.61
CA LYS A 23 -36.10 2.56 1.33
C LYS A 23 -35.02 3.55 0.92
N PRO A 24 -33.83 3.06 0.50
CA PRO A 24 -32.86 3.87 -0.23
C PRO A 24 -33.24 3.96 -1.73
N PRO A 25 -32.77 4.98 -2.47
CA PRO A 25 -33.06 5.16 -3.89
C PRO A 25 -32.40 4.10 -4.77
N GLU A 26 -33.11 3.65 -5.78
CA GLU A 26 -32.68 2.64 -6.75
C GLU A 26 -31.58 3.19 -7.67
N LEU A 27 -30.45 2.49 -7.72
CA LEU A 27 -29.43 2.66 -8.76
C LEU A 27 -29.86 1.90 -10.05
N PRO A 28 -29.53 2.40 -11.23
CA PRO A 28 -29.98 1.80 -12.47
C PRO A 28 -29.33 0.44 -12.72
N GLN A 29 -30.17 -0.59 -12.77
CA GLN A 29 -29.82 -1.91 -13.29
C GLN A 29 -29.69 -1.81 -14.81
N ASN A 30 -28.49 -1.95 -15.36
CA ASN A 30 -28.28 -2.60 -16.66
C ASN A 30 -26.79 -2.70 -16.99
N VAL A 31 -26.16 -3.80 -16.62
CA VAL A 31 -25.10 -4.40 -17.44
C VAL A 31 -25.31 -5.90 -17.41
N LYS A 32 -26.02 -6.40 -18.41
CA LYS A 32 -26.01 -7.82 -18.73
C LYS A 32 -24.65 -8.16 -19.30
N SER A 33 -23.83 -8.87 -18.53
CA SER A 33 -22.62 -9.53 -19.01
C SER A 33 -22.99 -10.58 -20.07
N ARG A 34 -22.85 -10.22 -21.34
CA ARG A 34 -22.81 -11.16 -22.44
C ARG A 34 -21.39 -11.67 -22.57
N SER A 35 -21.10 -12.84 -22.01
CA SER A 35 -19.93 -13.63 -22.31
C SER A 35 -20.00 -14.12 -23.76
N VAL A 36 -19.29 -13.45 -24.65
CA VAL A 36 -18.93 -14.02 -25.96
C VAL A 36 -17.57 -14.67 -25.78
N ILE A 37 -17.53 -15.88 -25.25
CA ILE A 37 -16.36 -16.74 -25.29
C ILE A 37 -16.35 -17.40 -26.66
N SER A 38 -15.44 -16.96 -27.54
CA SER A 38 -15.12 -17.68 -28.75
C SER A 38 -14.48 -19.02 -28.35
N LYS A 39 -15.10 -20.13 -28.77
CA LYS A 39 -14.59 -21.50 -28.58
C LYS A 39 -13.28 -21.70 -29.33
N THR A 40 -12.15 -21.45 -28.66
CA THR A 40 -10.84 -21.95 -29.08
C THR A 40 -10.10 -22.39 -27.83
N SER A 41 -9.91 -23.70 -27.71
CA SER A 41 -9.18 -24.46 -26.68
C SER A 41 -9.49 -24.15 -25.21
N ASN A 42 -10.35 -24.96 -24.61
CA ASN A 42 -10.87 -24.84 -23.24
C ASN A 42 -9.83 -24.98 -22.10
N THR A 43 -8.57 -25.33 -22.36
CA THR A 43 -7.58 -25.64 -21.32
C THR A 43 -6.73 -24.44 -20.89
N THR A 44 -6.32 -23.59 -21.80
CA THR A 44 -5.46 -22.42 -21.48
C THR A 44 -6.18 -21.28 -20.79
N ALA A 45 -7.46 -21.06 -21.12
CA ALA A 45 -8.29 -20.05 -20.44
C ALA A 45 -8.59 -20.43 -18.99
N ASP A 46 -8.63 -21.74 -18.70
CA ASP A 46 -8.93 -22.30 -17.39
C ASP A 46 -7.81 -22.01 -16.38
N HIS A 47 -6.56 -22.18 -16.76
CA HIS A 47 -5.41 -21.94 -15.86
C HIS A 47 -5.27 -20.49 -15.41
N LEU A 48 -5.43 -19.50 -16.27
CA LEU A 48 -5.35 -18.09 -15.88
C LEU A 48 -6.56 -17.67 -15.03
N SER A 49 -7.74 -18.20 -15.32
CA SER A 49 -8.94 -17.98 -14.50
C SER A 49 -8.74 -18.52 -13.09
N GLU A 50 -8.10 -19.70 -12.96
CA GLU A 50 -7.78 -20.28 -11.66
C GLU A 50 -6.74 -19.46 -10.89
N VAL A 51 -5.69 -18.95 -11.57
CA VAL A 51 -4.72 -18.03 -10.95
C VAL A 51 -5.45 -16.79 -10.39
N TYR A 52 -6.35 -16.20 -11.16
CA TYR A 52 -7.12 -15.03 -10.70
C TYR A 52 -8.01 -15.36 -9.50
N SER A 53 -8.70 -16.50 -9.53
CA SER A 53 -9.50 -17.01 -8.41
C SER A 53 -8.67 -17.18 -7.14
N LEU A 54 -7.48 -17.78 -7.25
CA LEU A 54 -6.55 -17.97 -6.13
C LEU A 54 -6.04 -16.63 -5.59
N LEU A 55 -5.68 -15.67 -6.46
CA LEU A 55 -5.25 -14.33 -6.05
C LEU A 55 -6.36 -13.58 -5.31
N SER A 56 -7.60 -13.63 -5.80
CA SER A 56 -8.73 -12.92 -5.19
C SER A 56 -9.09 -13.45 -3.80
N ARG A 57 -8.81 -14.71 -3.54
CA ARG A 57 -9.10 -15.42 -2.28
C ARG A 57 -7.85 -15.75 -1.46
N PHE A 58 -6.71 -15.19 -1.83
CA PHE A 58 -5.41 -15.56 -1.25
C PHE A 58 -5.39 -15.60 0.28
N PRO A 59 -5.96 -14.62 1.02
CA PRO A 59 -5.97 -14.68 2.48
C PRO A 59 -6.86 -15.76 3.10
N GLU A 60 -7.77 -16.36 2.33
CA GLU A 60 -8.65 -17.44 2.80
C GLU A 60 -7.95 -18.80 2.73
N LEU A 61 -6.85 -18.87 1.98
CA LEU A 61 -6.11 -20.08 1.68
C LEU A 61 -4.88 -20.25 2.59
N GLN A 62 -4.34 -21.46 2.64
CA GLN A 62 -3.01 -21.66 3.19
C GLN A 62 -1.99 -21.09 2.21
N SER A 63 -1.25 -20.04 2.60
CA SER A 63 -0.39 -19.26 1.70
C SER A 63 0.63 -20.12 0.95
N GLU A 64 1.30 -21.07 1.61
CA GLU A 64 2.28 -21.95 0.97
C GLU A 64 1.64 -22.83 -0.11
N GLN A 65 0.46 -23.36 0.14
CA GLN A 65 -0.27 -24.18 -0.82
C GLN A 65 -0.81 -23.34 -1.97
N ALA A 66 -1.35 -22.15 -1.69
CA ALA A 66 -1.85 -21.23 -2.70
C ALA A 66 -0.72 -20.76 -3.64
N ILE A 67 0.46 -20.44 -3.09
CA ILE A 67 1.64 -20.10 -3.88
C ILE A 67 2.02 -21.23 -4.84
N LYS A 68 2.09 -22.47 -4.34
CA LYS A 68 2.40 -23.65 -5.17
C LYS A 68 1.38 -23.87 -6.29
N GLN A 69 0.09 -23.67 -5.99
CA GLN A 69 -0.99 -23.79 -6.99
C GLN A 69 -0.90 -22.68 -8.05
N ILE A 70 -0.69 -21.42 -7.65
CA ILE A 70 -0.52 -20.31 -8.59
C ILE A 70 0.65 -20.59 -9.54
N VAL A 71 1.81 -20.97 -9.01
CA VAL A 71 3.00 -21.29 -9.83
C VAL A 71 2.73 -22.47 -10.75
N PHE A 72 2.04 -23.52 -10.28
CA PHE A 72 1.66 -24.66 -11.11
C PHE A 72 0.77 -24.23 -12.28
N HIS A 73 -0.28 -23.45 -12.04
CA HIS A 73 -1.20 -23.00 -13.09
C HIS A 73 -0.51 -22.07 -14.09
N LEU A 74 0.35 -21.15 -13.64
CA LEU A 74 1.11 -20.26 -14.52
C LEU A 74 2.05 -21.05 -15.43
N ASN A 75 2.80 -22.02 -14.90
CA ASN A 75 3.71 -22.84 -15.70
C ASN A 75 2.96 -23.81 -16.63
N SER A 76 1.79 -24.30 -16.23
CA SER A 76 0.93 -25.13 -17.08
C SER A 76 0.36 -24.30 -18.24
N TRP A 77 -0.17 -23.11 -17.95
CA TRP A 77 -0.62 -22.16 -18.97
C TRP A 77 0.51 -21.83 -19.96
N GLN A 78 1.70 -21.55 -19.47
CA GLN A 78 2.86 -21.23 -20.32
C GLN A 78 3.22 -22.39 -21.23
N LYS A 79 3.22 -23.63 -20.71
CA LYS A 79 3.48 -24.85 -21.49
C LYS A 79 2.43 -25.04 -22.59
N ASP A 80 1.16 -24.91 -22.27
CA ASP A 80 0.06 -25.06 -23.22
C ASP A 80 0.11 -23.98 -24.30
N PHE A 81 0.53 -22.79 -23.94
CA PHE A 81 0.74 -21.69 -24.89
C PHE A 81 1.82 -22.03 -25.93
N TYR A 82 2.95 -22.62 -25.51
CA TYR A 82 4.04 -23.01 -26.41
C TYR A 82 3.69 -24.23 -27.27
N VAL A 83 2.82 -25.13 -26.80
CA VAL A 83 2.41 -26.32 -27.53
C VAL A 83 1.28 -26.03 -28.52
N SER A 84 0.34 -25.15 -28.17
CA SER A 84 -0.88 -24.89 -28.95
C SER A 84 -0.78 -23.70 -29.89
N GLY A 85 0.25 -22.86 -29.73
CA GLY A 85 0.47 -21.69 -30.59
C GLY A 85 1.02 -22.13 -31.97
N PRO A 86 0.55 -21.53 -33.09
CA PRO A 86 1.19 -21.75 -34.38
C PRO A 86 2.65 -21.33 -34.30
N VAL A 87 3.54 -22.23 -34.70
CA VAL A 87 5.01 -22.05 -34.64
C VAL A 87 5.45 -20.79 -35.41
N GLU A 88 4.68 -20.35 -36.42
CA GLU A 88 4.90 -19.14 -37.19
C GLU A 88 4.62 -17.82 -36.42
N ASN A 89 3.82 -17.84 -35.35
CA ASN A 89 3.58 -16.67 -34.51
C ASN A 89 4.53 -16.60 -33.28
N MET A 90 5.43 -17.53 -33.13
CA MET A 90 6.62 -17.38 -32.29
C MET A 90 7.64 -16.54 -33.04
N LEU A 91 7.32 -15.28 -33.23
CA LEU A 91 8.14 -14.31 -33.91
C LEU A 91 9.58 -14.32 -33.38
N PRO A 92 10.59 -14.27 -34.28
CA PRO A 92 11.96 -13.96 -33.88
C PRO A 92 12.09 -12.72 -33.03
N GLU A 93 11.14 -11.77 -33.16
CA GLU A 93 11.02 -10.55 -32.38
C GLU A 93 10.73 -10.78 -30.88
N THR A 94 10.12 -11.90 -30.46
CA THR A 94 9.94 -12.21 -29.03
C THR A 94 11.17 -12.83 -28.37
N ARG A 95 12.17 -13.22 -29.16
CA ARG A 95 13.39 -13.84 -28.60
C ARG A 95 14.38 -12.84 -27.99
N HIS A 96 14.22 -11.52 -28.27
CA HIS A 96 15.24 -10.51 -27.92
C HIS A 96 14.69 -9.23 -27.31
N MET A 97 13.39 -9.18 -26.90
CA MET A 97 12.74 -7.89 -26.66
C MET A 97 13.13 -7.17 -25.38
N VAL A 98 13.57 -7.85 -24.32
CA VAL A 98 13.84 -7.17 -23.04
C VAL A 98 15.22 -7.49 -22.47
N VAL A 99 15.74 -8.69 -22.69
CA VAL A 99 16.91 -9.19 -21.96
C VAL A 99 18.26 -8.72 -22.52
N ASP A 100 18.31 -8.30 -23.78
CA ASP A 100 19.58 -7.91 -24.47
C ASP A 100 19.68 -6.40 -24.76
N SER A 101 18.83 -5.59 -24.12
CA SER A 101 18.86 -4.14 -24.28
C SER A 101 19.96 -3.51 -23.41
N SER A 102 20.75 -2.62 -23.99
CA SER A 102 21.76 -1.84 -23.26
C SER A 102 21.15 -0.99 -22.15
N VAL A 103 19.90 -0.56 -22.30
CA VAL A 103 19.12 0.18 -21.29
C VAL A 103 18.81 -0.70 -20.08
N VAL A 104 18.42 -1.95 -20.32
CA VAL A 104 18.16 -2.92 -19.24
C VAL A 104 19.43 -3.18 -18.46
N ASP A 105 20.55 -3.40 -19.16
CA ASP A 105 21.86 -3.62 -18.50
C ASP A 105 22.30 -2.40 -17.69
N GLU A 106 22.13 -1.18 -18.21
CA GLU A 106 22.42 0.06 -17.47
C GLU A 106 21.57 0.18 -16.20
N LEU A 107 20.28 -0.04 -16.30
CA LEU A 107 19.35 0.00 -15.15
C LEU A 107 19.70 -1.07 -14.12
N LEU A 108 19.95 -2.30 -14.54
CA LEU A 108 20.34 -3.40 -13.65
C LEU A 108 21.71 -3.15 -13.01
N GLN A 109 22.64 -2.50 -13.71
CA GLN A 109 23.93 -2.12 -13.16
C GLN A 109 23.79 -1.17 -11.96
N SER A 110 22.75 -0.33 -11.95
CA SER A 110 22.48 0.58 -10.82
C SER A 110 22.25 -0.15 -9.49
N ILE A 111 21.65 -1.35 -9.53
CA ILE A 111 21.37 -2.18 -8.35
C ILE A 111 22.39 -3.32 -8.15
N SER A 112 23.16 -3.71 -9.17
CA SER A 112 24.13 -4.81 -9.08
C SER A 112 25.25 -4.56 -8.06
N ARG A 113 25.54 -3.28 -7.81
CA ARG A 113 26.52 -2.85 -6.80
C ARG A 113 26.05 -3.11 -5.37
N ILE A 114 24.76 -3.37 -5.18
CA ILE A 114 24.17 -3.69 -3.89
C ILE A 114 24.19 -5.21 -3.76
N LYS A 115 25.20 -5.74 -3.05
CA LYS A 115 25.46 -7.18 -2.95
C LYS A 115 24.21 -8.06 -2.72
N PRO A 116 23.26 -7.70 -1.84
CA PRO A 116 22.04 -8.49 -1.67
C PRO A 116 21.14 -8.56 -2.90
N LEU A 117 21.22 -7.58 -3.81
CA LEU A 117 20.37 -7.51 -5.01
C LEU A 117 21.02 -8.13 -6.25
N SER A 118 22.31 -8.47 -6.19
CA SER A 118 23.03 -9.05 -7.34
C SER A 118 22.40 -10.36 -7.83
N GLU A 119 21.80 -11.15 -6.94
CA GLU A 119 21.08 -12.39 -7.28
C GLU A 119 19.71 -12.11 -7.89
N SER A 120 19.06 -11.01 -7.52
CA SER A 120 17.75 -10.64 -8.06
C SER A 120 17.77 -10.34 -9.55
N ILE A 121 18.93 -9.94 -10.08
CA ILE A 121 19.13 -9.66 -11.51
C ILE A 121 18.92 -10.92 -12.36
N ILE A 122 19.22 -12.10 -11.83
CA ILE A 122 19.04 -13.38 -12.52
C ILE A 122 17.56 -13.62 -12.85
N ALA A 123 16.65 -13.10 -12.02
CA ALA A 123 15.21 -13.25 -12.19
C ALA A 123 14.68 -12.70 -13.54
N VAL A 124 15.34 -11.69 -14.11
CA VAL A 124 15.00 -11.15 -15.45
C VAL A 124 15.14 -12.23 -16.53
N ARG A 125 16.14 -13.12 -16.41
CA ARG A 125 16.47 -14.16 -17.40
C ARG A 125 15.76 -15.50 -17.14
N GLU A 126 15.06 -15.65 -16.01
CA GLU A 126 14.33 -16.86 -15.70
C GLU A 126 13.13 -17.03 -16.64
N ARG A 127 12.97 -18.24 -17.18
CA ARG A 127 11.92 -18.55 -18.15
C ARG A 127 10.64 -19.08 -17.50
N ARG A 128 10.76 -19.73 -16.32
CA ARG A 128 9.63 -20.34 -15.61
C ARG A 128 9.21 -19.45 -14.45
N PHE A 129 7.92 -19.48 -14.15
CA PHE A 129 7.40 -18.86 -12.95
C PHE A 129 7.86 -19.62 -11.71
N ASN A 130 8.15 -18.87 -10.64
CA ASN A 130 8.59 -19.40 -9.35
C ASN A 130 7.83 -18.71 -8.18
N ASN A 131 8.12 -19.11 -6.95
CA ASN A 131 7.41 -18.62 -5.77
C ASN A 131 7.56 -17.11 -5.56
N SER A 132 8.70 -16.51 -5.92
CA SER A 132 8.90 -15.05 -5.76
C SER A 132 8.06 -14.23 -6.73
N ASP A 133 7.64 -14.80 -7.86
CA ASP A 133 6.74 -14.14 -8.80
C ASP A 133 5.34 -13.91 -8.22
N VAL A 134 4.91 -14.78 -7.29
CA VAL A 134 3.57 -14.68 -6.68
C VAL A 134 3.45 -13.43 -5.80
N GLU A 135 4.51 -13.01 -5.11
CA GLU A 135 4.52 -11.75 -4.35
C GLU A 135 4.32 -10.55 -5.27
N VAL A 136 4.98 -10.55 -6.43
CA VAL A 136 4.81 -9.51 -7.46
C VAL A 136 3.37 -9.51 -7.96
N LEU A 137 2.81 -10.67 -8.30
CA LEU A 137 1.44 -10.81 -8.77
C LEU A 137 0.40 -10.32 -7.74
N LEU A 138 0.56 -10.70 -6.47
CA LEU A 138 -0.32 -10.24 -5.39
C LEU A 138 -0.26 -8.72 -5.21
N SER A 139 0.94 -8.16 -5.19
CA SER A 139 1.13 -6.71 -5.06
C SER A 139 0.50 -5.96 -6.24
N ARG A 140 0.68 -6.45 -7.47
CA ARG A 140 0.10 -5.86 -8.68
C ARG A 140 -1.42 -5.97 -8.71
N TYR A 141 -1.94 -7.16 -8.41
CA TYR A 141 -3.38 -7.41 -8.34
C TYR A 141 -4.07 -6.48 -7.34
N LEU A 142 -3.51 -6.37 -6.13
CA LEU A 142 -4.06 -5.52 -5.08
C LEU A 142 -3.99 -4.03 -5.46
N SER A 143 -2.84 -3.58 -5.96
CA SER A 143 -2.67 -2.19 -6.41
C SER A 143 -3.61 -1.84 -7.58
N TYR A 144 -3.82 -2.76 -8.53
CA TYR A 144 -4.77 -2.61 -9.63
C TYR A 144 -6.21 -2.47 -9.12
N THR A 145 -6.63 -3.37 -8.23
CA THR A 145 -7.97 -3.34 -7.67
C THR A 145 -8.25 -2.02 -6.94
N ILE A 146 -7.28 -1.53 -6.18
CA ILE A 146 -7.37 -0.24 -5.49
C ILE A 146 -7.43 0.92 -6.49
N ALA A 147 -6.50 0.98 -7.46
CA ALA A 147 -6.42 2.06 -8.44
C ALA A 147 -7.70 2.14 -9.30
N SER A 148 -8.21 0.99 -9.76
CA SER A 148 -9.46 0.92 -10.55
C SER A 148 -10.67 1.42 -9.77
N ARG A 149 -10.74 1.11 -8.46
CA ARG A 149 -11.81 1.60 -7.58
C ARG A 149 -11.73 3.11 -7.35
N ILE A 150 -10.51 3.66 -7.20
CA ILE A 150 -10.29 5.10 -7.06
C ILE A 150 -10.71 5.84 -8.34
N ASP A 151 -10.38 5.29 -9.51
CA ASP A 151 -10.76 5.87 -10.81
C ASP A 151 -12.28 5.93 -11.01
N SER A 152 -13.02 4.93 -10.53
CA SER A 152 -14.48 4.87 -10.63
C SER A 152 -15.22 5.66 -9.54
N GLY A 153 -14.51 6.10 -8.50
CA GLY A 153 -15.07 6.79 -7.35
C GLY A 153 -15.07 8.32 -7.48
N GLU A 154 -15.98 8.97 -6.73
CA GLU A 154 -16.09 10.43 -6.65
C GLU A 154 -15.08 11.05 -5.65
N PHE A 155 -14.09 10.29 -5.22
CA PHE A 155 -13.13 10.77 -4.22
C PHE A 155 -12.36 11.99 -4.72
N SER A 156 -12.47 13.08 -4.00
CA SER A 156 -11.64 14.25 -4.26
C SER A 156 -11.24 14.94 -2.97
N ASP A 157 -9.97 15.34 -2.90
CA ASP A 157 -9.50 16.29 -1.91
C ASP A 157 -9.91 17.70 -2.35
N SER A 158 -10.94 18.29 -1.71
CA SER A 158 -11.48 19.59 -2.08
C SER A 158 -10.41 20.69 -2.13
N LEU A 159 -9.46 20.68 -1.18
CA LEU A 159 -8.32 21.61 -1.17
C LEU A 159 -7.42 21.37 -2.39
N VAL A 160 -7.03 20.12 -2.67
CA VAL A 160 -6.15 19.79 -3.81
C VAL A 160 -6.87 20.05 -5.12
N VAL A 161 -8.16 19.71 -5.26
CA VAL A 161 -8.97 20.01 -6.46
C VAL A 161 -8.99 21.50 -6.77
N SER A 162 -9.12 22.36 -5.75
CA SER A 162 -9.07 23.82 -5.96
C SER A 162 -7.71 24.29 -6.51
N LEU A 163 -6.62 23.65 -6.06
CA LEU A 163 -5.26 23.94 -6.53
C LEU A 163 -5.01 23.39 -7.94
N LEU A 164 -5.58 22.23 -8.28
CA LEU A 164 -5.47 21.63 -9.62
C LEU A 164 -6.05 22.52 -10.70
N LYS A 165 -7.17 23.21 -10.43
CA LYS A 165 -7.80 24.13 -11.40
C LYS A 165 -6.82 25.15 -11.98
N ASN A 166 -5.92 25.66 -11.16
CA ASN A 166 -4.91 26.61 -11.60
C ASN A 166 -3.73 25.95 -12.36
N SER A 167 -3.51 24.65 -12.15
CA SER A 167 -2.49 23.89 -12.88
C SER A 167 -2.95 23.49 -14.28
N TYR A 168 -4.26 23.57 -14.59
CA TYR A 168 -4.82 23.09 -15.86
C TYR A 168 -4.59 24.01 -17.06
N ALA A 169 -4.20 25.27 -16.86
CA ALA A 169 -4.16 26.26 -17.93
C ALA A 169 -3.30 25.86 -19.14
N SER A 170 -2.20 25.13 -18.89
CA SER A 170 -1.25 24.67 -19.92
C SER A 170 -1.42 23.21 -20.34
N LEU A 171 -2.40 22.47 -19.78
CA LEU A 171 -2.56 21.05 -19.99
C LEU A 171 -3.68 20.72 -20.98
N SER A 172 -3.47 19.71 -21.82
CA SER A 172 -4.52 19.09 -22.63
C SER A 172 -5.54 18.35 -21.75
N SER A 173 -6.70 17.99 -22.30
CA SER A 173 -7.73 17.26 -21.54
C SER A 173 -7.19 15.96 -20.93
N SER A 174 -6.49 15.15 -21.72
CA SER A 174 -5.89 13.89 -21.26
C SER A 174 -4.83 14.10 -20.16
N GLN A 175 -4.07 15.19 -20.22
CA GLN A 175 -3.10 15.52 -19.17
C GLN A 175 -3.78 15.99 -17.89
N LYS A 176 -4.90 16.73 -17.98
CA LYS A 176 -5.73 17.09 -16.82
C LYS A 176 -6.27 15.85 -16.14
N ASP A 177 -6.85 14.93 -16.90
CA ASP A 177 -7.35 13.66 -16.38
C ASP A 177 -6.24 12.85 -15.69
N SER A 178 -5.04 12.86 -16.26
CA SER A 178 -3.87 12.20 -15.66
C SER A 178 -3.45 12.86 -14.33
N LEU A 179 -3.47 14.19 -14.25
CA LEU A 179 -3.12 14.92 -13.03
C LEU A 179 -4.17 14.74 -11.94
N ASP A 180 -5.46 14.75 -12.29
CA ASP A 180 -6.55 14.44 -11.37
C ASP A 180 -6.44 13.03 -10.81
N ARG A 181 -6.17 12.06 -11.69
CA ARG A 181 -5.95 10.68 -11.28
C ARG A 181 -4.77 10.56 -10.32
N ALA A 182 -3.63 11.18 -10.62
CA ALA A 182 -2.47 11.20 -9.74
C ALA A 182 -2.82 11.78 -8.35
N ALA A 183 -3.58 12.88 -8.31
CA ALA A 183 -4.00 13.51 -7.06
C ALA A 183 -4.96 12.61 -6.25
N LYS A 184 -5.91 11.93 -6.90
CA LYS A 184 -6.81 10.96 -6.25
C LYS A 184 -6.05 9.77 -5.65
N LEU A 185 -5.10 9.20 -6.40
CA LEU A 185 -4.25 8.09 -5.94
C LEU A 185 -3.37 8.53 -4.76
N PHE A 186 -2.85 9.75 -4.80
CA PHE A 186 -2.08 10.32 -3.70
C PHE A 186 -2.95 10.52 -2.46
N ASP A 187 -4.14 11.11 -2.59
CA ASP A 187 -5.06 11.30 -1.48
C ASP A 187 -5.45 9.99 -0.81
N TRP A 188 -5.79 8.96 -1.61
CA TRP A 188 -6.07 7.63 -1.08
C TRP A 188 -4.87 7.09 -0.31
N THR A 189 -3.67 7.20 -0.87
CA THR A 189 -2.44 6.73 -0.23
C THR A 189 -2.21 7.40 1.12
N VAL A 190 -2.38 8.72 1.20
CA VAL A 190 -2.18 9.50 2.44
C VAL A 190 -3.19 9.10 3.51
N ARG A 191 -4.45 8.88 3.14
CA ARG A 191 -5.52 8.51 4.08
C ARG A 191 -5.44 7.05 4.54
N ASN A 192 -5.02 6.14 3.66
CA ASN A 192 -5.05 4.70 3.92
C ASN A 192 -3.74 4.14 4.48
N ILE A 193 -2.61 4.82 4.28
CA ILE A 193 -1.30 4.38 4.80
C ILE A 193 -0.86 5.34 5.91
N ALA A 194 -1.09 4.93 7.15
CA ALA A 194 -0.67 5.69 8.33
C ALA A 194 0.86 5.77 8.41
N ILE A 195 1.42 6.97 8.62
CA ILE A 195 2.86 7.12 8.86
C ILE A 195 3.19 6.66 10.28
N LYS A 196 4.08 5.69 10.40
CA LYS A 196 4.69 5.31 11.66
C LYS A 196 5.64 6.42 12.14
N PRO A 197 5.73 6.66 13.45
CA PRO A 197 6.75 7.54 13.98
C PRO A 197 8.14 7.12 13.49
N GLU A 198 8.98 8.09 13.17
CA GLU A 198 10.38 7.81 12.85
C GLU A 198 11.05 7.19 14.09
N ILE A 199 11.79 6.10 13.85
CA ILE A 199 12.58 5.47 14.91
C ILE A 199 13.77 6.36 15.18
N GLU A 200 13.94 6.79 16.43
CA GLU A 200 15.09 7.59 16.82
C GLU A 200 16.41 6.87 16.54
N PRO A 201 17.45 7.61 16.10
CA PRO A 201 18.78 7.04 15.91
C PRO A 201 19.27 6.37 17.20
N GLY A 202 19.56 5.06 17.14
CA GLY A 202 20.02 4.27 18.30
C GLY A 202 18.93 3.43 18.98
N GLN A 203 17.67 3.56 18.62
CA GLN A 203 16.63 2.64 19.08
C GLN A 203 16.86 1.26 18.44
N LYS A 204 17.01 0.23 19.28
CA LYS A 204 17.24 -1.16 18.81
C LYS A 204 16.01 -1.65 18.06
N THR A 205 16.14 -1.86 16.76
CA THR A 205 15.18 -2.60 15.98
C THR A 205 15.35 -4.09 16.25
N PHE A 206 14.26 -4.81 16.47
CA PHE A 206 14.31 -6.25 16.76
C PHE A 206 14.72 -7.10 15.56
N ALA A 207 14.64 -6.54 14.36
CA ALA A 207 15.01 -7.23 13.15
C ALA A 207 16.42 -6.84 12.69
N PRO A 208 17.26 -7.79 12.27
CA PRO A 208 18.57 -7.47 11.73
C PRO A 208 18.41 -6.65 10.45
N SER A 209 19.11 -5.52 10.38
CA SER A 209 19.19 -4.75 9.14
C SER A 209 19.70 -5.63 8.00
N PRO A 210 19.19 -5.49 6.76
CA PRO A 210 19.83 -6.13 5.63
C PRO A 210 21.28 -5.68 5.56
N ALA A 211 22.18 -6.57 5.15
CA ALA A 211 23.58 -6.24 4.97
C ALA A 211 23.71 -5.22 3.82
N LEU A 212 23.71 -3.94 4.15
CA LEU A 212 23.92 -2.86 3.22
C LEU A 212 25.41 -2.75 2.87
N PRO A 213 25.76 -2.30 1.67
CA PRO A 213 27.13 -1.99 1.31
C PRO A 213 27.72 -0.96 2.28
N PHE A 214 29.02 -1.09 2.56
CA PHE A 214 29.74 -0.16 3.43
C PHE A 214 29.54 1.30 2.95
N GLY A 215 29.12 2.17 3.85
CA GLY A 215 28.85 3.59 3.56
C GLY A 215 27.45 3.89 2.99
N MET A 216 26.59 2.87 2.81
CA MET A 216 25.20 3.10 2.41
C MET A 216 24.33 3.26 3.66
N THR A 217 23.76 4.44 3.83
CA THR A 217 22.75 4.73 4.86
C THR A 217 21.40 4.91 4.20
N ILE A 218 20.39 4.21 4.71
CA ILE A 218 18.99 4.41 4.30
C ILE A 218 18.34 5.30 5.35
N GLU A 219 17.75 6.40 4.93
CA GLU A 219 16.92 7.23 5.79
C GLU A 219 15.61 6.47 6.08
N GLY A 220 15.46 5.98 7.30
CA GLY A 220 14.30 5.21 7.74
C GLY A 220 14.42 3.71 7.47
N LEU A 221 13.36 2.97 7.81
CA LEU A 221 13.25 1.52 7.68
C LEU A 221 12.40 1.11 6.46
N GLY A 222 12.46 1.86 5.37
CA GLY A 222 11.69 1.63 4.15
C GLY A 222 11.70 0.20 3.62
N TYR A 223 12.73 -0.56 3.97
CA TYR A 223 12.89 -1.96 3.64
C TYR A 223 12.24 -2.94 4.64
N SER A 224 11.67 -2.45 5.75
CA SER A 224 11.16 -3.33 6.83
C SER A 224 9.83 -4.00 6.52
N GLN A 225 9.13 -3.57 5.50
CA GLN A 225 7.89 -4.14 5.00
C GLN A 225 7.89 -4.14 3.47
N SER A 226 7.40 -5.21 2.87
CA SER A 226 7.16 -5.26 1.43
C SER A 226 6.01 -4.33 1.03
N LEU A 227 5.86 -4.10 -0.27
CA LEU A 227 4.74 -3.33 -0.82
C LEU A 227 3.39 -3.93 -0.42
N PHE A 228 3.24 -5.26 -0.59
CA PHE A 228 2.04 -6.00 -0.20
C PHE A 228 1.71 -5.80 1.28
N GLU A 229 2.70 -6.00 2.14
CA GLU A 229 2.55 -5.82 3.59
C GLU A 229 2.13 -4.40 3.97
N THR A 230 2.72 -3.40 3.33
CA THR A 230 2.40 -1.99 3.60
C THR A 230 0.95 -1.65 3.23
N ILE A 231 0.49 -2.09 2.06
CA ILE A 231 -0.91 -1.91 1.62
C ILE A 231 -1.86 -2.65 2.56
N PHE A 232 -1.54 -3.90 2.88
CA PHE A 232 -2.40 -4.76 3.68
C PHE A 232 -2.53 -4.24 5.12
N ARG A 233 -1.44 -3.86 5.76
CA ARG A 233 -1.45 -3.28 7.12
C ARG A 233 -1.97 -1.85 7.18
N GLY A 234 -1.90 -1.10 6.07
CA GLY A 234 -2.29 0.31 6.01
C GLY A 234 -1.40 1.21 6.86
N SER A 235 -0.14 0.83 7.06
CA SER A 235 0.82 1.65 7.80
C SER A 235 2.27 1.36 7.38
N GLY A 236 3.11 2.37 7.44
CA GLY A 236 4.52 2.27 7.09
C GLY A 236 5.25 3.58 7.33
N ASP A 237 6.54 3.62 7.05
CA ASP A 237 7.27 4.88 6.97
C ASP A 237 6.97 5.63 5.66
N TRP A 238 7.56 6.79 5.49
CA TRP A 238 7.30 7.63 4.32
C TRP A 238 7.81 7.03 3.00
N LEU A 239 8.88 6.21 3.01
CA LEU A 239 9.37 5.50 1.83
C LEU A 239 8.41 4.38 1.42
N GLN A 240 7.90 3.63 2.39
CA GLN A 240 6.88 2.61 2.17
C GLN A 240 5.57 3.22 1.64
N ARG A 241 5.14 4.36 2.20
CA ARG A 241 4.00 5.13 1.69
C ARG A 241 4.25 5.60 0.25
N THR A 242 5.47 6.03 -0.07
CA THR A 242 5.87 6.40 -1.44
C THR A 242 5.78 5.20 -2.37
N ALA A 243 6.24 4.02 -1.96
CA ALA A 243 6.14 2.80 -2.77
C ALA A 243 4.68 2.45 -3.11
N VAL A 244 3.76 2.61 -2.16
CA VAL A 244 2.32 2.41 -2.41
C VAL A 244 1.80 3.40 -3.46
N PHE A 245 2.12 4.68 -3.33
CA PHE A 245 1.70 5.70 -4.30
C PHE A 245 2.23 5.39 -5.71
N LEU A 246 3.52 5.07 -5.84
CA LEU A 246 4.12 4.72 -7.14
C LEU A 246 3.51 3.46 -7.74
N ALA A 247 3.18 2.44 -6.92
CA ALA A 247 2.50 1.23 -7.38
C ALA A 247 1.09 1.51 -7.92
N LEU A 248 0.34 2.39 -7.26
CA LEU A 248 -0.98 2.81 -7.74
C LEU A 248 -0.86 3.61 -9.04
N CYS A 249 0.11 4.53 -9.15
CA CYS A 249 0.41 5.25 -10.40
C CYS A 249 0.71 4.28 -11.54
N GLN A 250 1.52 3.26 -11.29
CA GLN A 250 1.87 2.25 -12.28
C GLN A 250 0.63 1.50 -12.79
N GLN A 251 -0.30 1.11 -11.90
CA GLN A 251 -1.54 0.46 -12.32
C GLN A 251 -2.49 1.40 -13.08
N ALA A 252 -2.40 2.70 -12.84
CA ALA A 252 -3.14 3.74 -13.56
C ALA A 252 -2.44 4.19 -14.87
N ASN A 253 -1.35 3.53 -15.28
CA ASN A 253 -0.53 3.91 -16.43
C ASN A 253 0.02 5.35 -16.37
N LEU A 254 0.34 5.81 -15.16
CA LEU A 254 0.99 7.09 -14.90
C LEU A 254 2.49 6.85 -14.65
N PRO A 255 3.39 7.29 -15.55
CA PRO A 255 4.83 7.17 -15.32
C PRO A 255 5.23 7.95 -14.07
N ALA A 256 5.83 7.25 -13.09
CA ALA A 256 6.17 7.84 -11.81
C ALA A 256 7.52 7.31 -11.29
N CYS A 257 8.19 8.12 -10.47
CA CYS A 257 9.48 7.80 -9.89
C CYS A 257 9.58 8.37 -8.47
N ILE A 258 10.58 7.93 -7.71
CA ILE A 258 11.07 8.68 -6.56
C ILE A 258 12.29 9.52 -7.00
N LEU A 259 12.30 10.79 -6.63
CA LEU A 259 13.44 11.67 -6.90
C LEU A 259 14.48 11.51 -5.79
N LYS A 260 15.74 11.35 -6.20
CA LYS A 260 16.90 11.27 -5.35
C LYS A 260 17.80 12.47 -5.64
N VAL A 261 18.25 13.14 -4.59
CA VAL A 261 19.01 14.39 -4.68
C VAL A 261 20.36 14.26 -3.98
N SER A 262 21.33 15.07 -4.42
CA SER A 262 22.64 15.13 -3.77
C SER A 262 22.61 16.22 -2.70
N ALA A 263 22.77 15.85 -1.43
CA ALA A 263 22.88 16.85 -0.38
C ALA A 263 24.24 17.57 -0.49
N SER A 264 24.21 18.86 -0.76
CA SER A 264 25.37 19.72 -1.01
C SER A 264 26.38 19.75 0.16
N LYS A 265 25.89 19.54 1.40
CA LYS A 265 26.73 19.58 2.60
C LYS A 265 27.44 18.24 2.96
N HIS A 266 26.92 17.09 2.50
CA HIS A 266 27.37 15.78 2.98
C HIS A 266 27.83 14.81 1.90
N LYS A 267 27.78 15.18 0.60
CA LYS A 267 28.02 14.27 -0.55
C LYS A 267 27.18 12.97 -0.50
N SER A 268 26.17 12.92 0.37
CA SER A 268 25.26 11.79 0.49
C SER A 268 24.04 12.01 -0.39
N MET A 269 23.64 10.99 -1.12
CA MET A 269 22.39 11.01 -1.88
C MET A 269 21.22 10.77 -0.92
N ARG A 270 20.15 11.56 -1.05
CA ARG A 270 18.95 11.46 -0.22
C ARG A 270 17.71 11.31 -1.09
N TYR A 271 16.79 10.43 -0.71
CA TYR A 271 15.47 10.39 -1.32
C TYR A 271 14.70 11.67 -0.97
N TRP A 272 13.98 12.18 -1.95
CA TRP A 272 13.26 13.43 -1.78
C TRP A 272 11.74 13.24 -1.82
N VAL A 273 11.13 13.18 -3.00
CA VAL A 273 9.67 13.11 -3.17
C VAL A 273 9.30 12.20 -4.34
N ALA A 274 8.04 11.77 -4.38
CA ALA A 274 7.49 11.13 -5.57
C ALA A 274 7.28 12.16 -6.68
N GLY A 275 7.61 11.80 -7.91
CA GLY A 275 7.39 12.57 -9.12
C GLY A 275 6.49 11.81 -10.08
N VAL A 276 5.47 12.45 -10.64
CA VAL A 276 4.60 11.90 -11.68
C VAL A 276 4.80 12.69 -12.96
N LEU A 277 5.17 11.99 -14.03
CA LEU A 277 5.45 12.60 -15.33
C LEU A 277 4.17 12.78 -16.13
N ILE A 278 3.80 14.03 -16.42
CA ILE A 278 2.60 14.41 -17.17
C ILE A 278 2.96 15.54 -18.13
N GLY A 279 2.74 15.33 -19.43
CA GLY A 279 2.99 16.35 -20.43
C GLY A 279 4.45 16.77 -20.56
N GLY A 280 5.41 15.91 -20.20
CA GLY A 280 6.84 16.20 -20.20
C GLY A 280 7.35 16.88 -18.92
N GLU A 281 6.48 17.20 -17.97
CA GLU A 281 6.81 17.82 -16.68
C GLU A 281 6.61 16.82 -15.53
N ILE A 282 7.49 16.85 -14.53
CA ILE A 282 7.38 16.02 -13.32
C ILE A 282 6.68 16.81 -12.22
N TYR A 283 5.45 16.44 -11.88
CA TYR A 283 4.68 16.99 -10.76
C TYR A 283 5.09 16.33 -9.44
N LEU A 284 5.20 17.12 -8.36
CA LEU A 284 5.86 16.73 -7.11
C LEU A 284 4.85 16.40 -6.01
N PHE A 285 4.95 15.21 -5.41
CA PHE A 285 4.09 14.72 -4.33
C PHE A 285 4.94 14.27 -3.14
N ASP A 286 4.83 14.95 -2.00
CA ASP A 286 5.59 14.63 -0.80
C ASP A 286 4.81 13.67 0.11
N CYS A 287 5.13 12.38 0.05
CA CYS A 287 4.49 11.35 0.87
C CYS A 287 4.83 11.48 2.36
N ARG A 288 5.93 12.14 2.74
CA ARG A 288 6.30 12.43 4.13
C ARG A 288 5.35 13.46 4.72
N LEU A 289 5.10 14.52 3.98
CA LEU A 289 4.19 15.59 4.39
C LEU A 289 2.71 15.23 4.19
N GLY A 290 2.40 14.24 3.34
CA GLY A 290 1.02 13.96 2.92
C GLY A 290 0.38 15.09 2.13
N MET A 291 1.19 15.87 1.41
CA MET A 291 0.79 17.01 0.61
C MET A 291 1.55 17.02 -0.72
N PRO A 292 0.91 17.41 -1.84
CA PRO A 292 1.67 17.76 -3.03
C PRO A 292 2.49 19.03 -2.75
N ILE A 293 3.63 19.18 -3.44
CA ILE A 293 4.39 20.42 -3.38
C ILE A 293 3.69 21.46 -4.25
N LEU A 294 3.49 22.65 -3.69
CA LEU A 294 2.81 23.74 -4.38
C LEU A 294 3.81 24.66 -5.08
N ASN A 295 3.36 25.30 -6.16
CA ASN A 295 4.12 26.36 -6.83
C ASN A 295 4.41 27.55 -5.89
N ALA A 296 5.24 28.49 -6.32
CA ALA A 296 5.66 29.64 -5.52
C ALA A 296 4.50 30.53 -5.04
N GLU A 297 3.43 30.61 -5.81
CA GLU A 297 2.21 31.38 -5.52
C GLU A 297 1.23 30.62 -4.63
N GLN A 298 1.45 29.33 -4.38
CA GLN A 298 0.57 28.41 -3.62
C GLN A 298 -0.87 28.37 -4.19
N ASN A 299 -0.98 28.38 -5.49
CA ASN A 299 -2.24 28.32 -6.21
C ASN A 299 -2.29 27.17 -7.25
N GLY A 300 -1.26 26.32 -7.30
CA GLY A 300 -1.17 25.17 -8.19
C GLY A 300 -0.09 24.20 -7.69
N LEU A 301 0.00 23.01 -8.32
CA LEU A 301 1.04 22.04 -8.04
C LEU A 301 2.35 22.48 -8.70
N ALA A 302 3.46 22.25 -8.01
CA ALA A 302 4.80 22.52 -8.54
C ALA A 302 5.28 21.38 -9.44
N THR A 303 6.02 21.76 -10.49
CA THR A 303 6.83 20.82 -11.27
C THR A 303 8.29 20.85 -10.80
N LEU A 304 9.07 19.82 -11.18
CA LEU A 304 10.50 19.75 -10.90
C LEU A 304 11.22 20.97 -11.49
N ALA A 305 10.89 21.37 -12.72
CA ALA A 305 11.46 22.52 -13.39
C ALA A 305 11.23 23.81 -12.59
N GLN A 306 10.03 24.01 -12.05
CA GLN A 306 9.72 25.17 -11.19
C GLN A 306 10.51 25.11 -9.88
N ALA A 307 10.62 23.96 -9.24
CA ALA A 307 11.37 23.82 -7.99
C ALA A 307 12.88 24.07 -8.17
N ILE A 308 13.45 23.66 -9.31
CA ILE A 308 14.85 23.92 -9.66
C ILE A 308 15.10 25.41 -9.93
N THR A 309 14.13 26.13 -10.51
CA THR A 309 14.32 27.53 -10.92
C THR A 309 13.95 28.52 -9.81
N ASP A 310 12.93 28.25 -8.99
CA ASP A 310 12.40 29.16 -7.97
C ASP A 310 12.50 28.58 -6.55
N ASP A 311 13.39 29.13 -5.73
CA ASP A 311 13.59 28.73 -4.32
C ASP A 311 12.33 28.93 -3.46
N ARG A 312 11.40 29.82 -3.85
CA ARG A 312 10.14 30.04 -3.12
C ARG A 312 9.28 28.78 -3.07
N VAL A 313 9.35 27.89 -4.06
CA VAL A 313 8.62 26.61 -4.08
C VAL A 313 8.94 25.81 -2.81
N LEU A 314 10.21 25.60 -2.50
CA LEU A 314 10.64 24.84 -1.32
C LEU A 314 10.47 25.64 -0.02
N ARG A 315 10.71 26.96 -0.06
CA ARG A 315 10.55 27.83 1.13
C ARG A 315 9.10 27.91 1.61
N ARG A 316 8.12 27.80 0.70
CA ARG A 316 6.69 27.75 1.06
C ARG A 316 6.30 26.50 1.85
N MET A 317 7.14 25.45 1.80
CA MET A 317 6.97 24.25 2.60
C MET A 317 7.45 24.43 4.05
N ASN A 318 8.09 25.53 4.42
CA ASN A 318 8.43 25.84 5.82
C ASN A 318 7.18 26.22 6.62
N VAL A 319 7.18 25.82 7.90
CA VAL A 319 6.25 26.31 8.92
C VAL A 319 7.06 27.17 9.90
N PRO A 320 6.97 28.51 9.83
CA PRO A 320 7.82 29.41 10.60
C PRO A 320 7.78 29.08 12.10
N GLY A 321 8.97 29.00 12.72
CA GLY A 321 9.12 28.72 14.16
C GLY A 321 8.89 27.25 14.57
N LEU A 322 8.49 26.36 13.64
CA LEU A 322 8.23 24.95 13.95
C LEU A 322 9.03 24.00 13.04
N PHE A 323 8.88 24.11 11.74
CA PHE A 323 9.47 23.16 10.78
C PHE A 323 10.16 23.89 9.62
N ASN A 324 11.39 23.51 9.33
CA ASN A 324 12.09 23.89 8.10
C ASN A 324 12.05 22.69 7.13
N TYR A 325 11.69 22.95 5.88
CA TYR A 325 11.74 21.92 4.84
C TYR A 325 13.21 21.51 4.61
N PRO A 326 13.53 20.20 4.63
CA PRO A 326 14.92 19.76 4.74
C PRO A 326 15.73 19.88 3.44
N PHE A 327 15.10 20.31 2.33
CA PHE A 327 15.73 20.45 1.03
C PHE A 327 15.77 21.90 0.58
N GLN A 328 16.86 22.26 -0.11
CA GLN A 328 17.09 23.59 -0.67
C GLN A 328 17.23 23.48 -2.19
N LYS A 329 17.10 24.60 -2.90
CA LYS A 329 17.26 24.66 -4.35
C LYS A 329 18.57 24.06 -4.84
N GLN A 330 19.67 24.27 -4.10
CA GLN A 330 20.99 23.72 -4.44
C GLN A 330 21.03 22.19 -4.39
N ASP A 331 20.25 21.59 -3.47
CA ASP A 331 20.22 20.12 -3.31
C ASP A 331 19.51 19.45 -4.49
N ILE A 332 18.52 20.12 -5.10
CA ILE A 332 17.67 19.57 -6.15
C ILE A 332 18.14 19.87 -7.58
N GLN A 333 19.23 20.62 -7.77
CA GLN A 333 19.80 20.91 -9.08
C GLN A 333 20.28 19.68 -9.83
N HIS A 334 20.61 18.61 -9.10
CA HIS A 334 21.09 17.34 -9.62
C HIS A 334 20.20 16.20 -9.13
N CYS A 335 18.99 16.14 -9.67
CA CYS A 335 18.03 15.08 -9.37
C CYS A 335 18.26 13.83 -10.22
N SER A 336 18.17 12.67 -9.58
CA SER A 336 18.06 11.39 -10.27
C SER A 336 16.65 10.85 -10.12
N ALA A 337 16.08 10.28 -11.20
CA ALA A 337 14.82 9.57 -11.16
C ALA A 337 15.07 8.09 -10.88
N LEU A 338 14.54 7.57 -9.78
CA LEU A 338 14.60 6.14 -9.48
C LEU A 338 13.23 5.53 -9.75
N LEU A 339 13.19 4.61 -10.71
CA LEU A 339 11.99 3.93 -11.16
C LEU A 339 11.71 2.72 -10.26
N MET A 340 10.45 2.51 -9.90
CA MET A 340 10.03 1.34 -9.16
C MET A 340 9.85 0.15 -10.12
N LEU A 341 10.96 -0.39 -10.58
CA LEU A 341 11.03 -1.57 -11.44
C LEU A 341 11.36 -2.81 -10.61
N ASN A 342 10.75 -3.94 -11.00
CA ASN A 342 11.02 -5.23 -10.39
C ASN A 342 11.64 -6.19 -11.42
N PRO A 343 12.82 -6.78 -11.16
CA PRO A 343 13.48 -7.69 -12.10
C PRO A 343 12.60 -8.86 -12.57
N GLN A 344 11.75 -9.42 -11.71
CA GLN A 344 10.77 -10.43 -12.13
C GLN A 344 9.79 -9.88 -13.15
N ALA A 345 9.24 -8.69 -12.89
CA ALA A 345 8.27 -8.03 -13.76
C ALA A 345 8.87 -7.53 -15.09
N MET A 346 10.20 -7.38 -15.18
CA MET A 346 10.91 -7.05 -16.41
C MET A 346 11.18 -8.26 -17.32
N SER A 347 10.84 -9.48 -16.87
CA SER A 347 11.16 -10.72 -17.59
C SER A 347 10.19 -11.01 -18.74
N ASP A 348 10.68 -11.83 -19.70
CA ASP A 348 9.88 -12.29 -20.85
C ASP A 348 8.60 -13.03 -20.42
N ARG A 349 8.64 -13.80 -19.32
CA ARG A 349 7.45 -14.50 -18.83
C ARG A 349 6.34 -13.54 -18.37
N PHE A 350 6.69 -12.42 -17.74
CA PHE A 350 5.72 -11.38 -17.38
C PHE A 350 5.24 -10.58 -18.61
N CYS A 351 6.12 -10.31 -19.57
CA CYS A 351 5.73 -9.70 -20.84
C CYS A 351 4.72 -10.58 -21.59
N LEU A 352 4.97 -11.89 -21.65
CA LEU A 352 4.06 -12.85 -22.27
C LEU A 352 2.70 -12.89 -21.56
N LEU A 353 2.71 -12.93 -20.21
CA LEU A 353 1.51 -12.91 -19.41
C LEU A 353 0.70 -11.62 -19.63
N GLN A 354 1.37 -10.47 -19.65
CA GLN A 354 0.74 -9.16 -19.91
C GLN A 354 0.00 -9.12 -21.24
N LYS A 355 0.58 -9.68 -22.30
CA LYS A 355 -0.04 -9.72 -23.65
C LYS A 355 -1.33 -10.55 -23.70
N ARG A 356 -1.56 -11.41 -22.72
CA ARG A 356 -2.74 -12.29 -22.63
C ARG A 356 -3.85 -11.75 -21.74
N LEU A 357 -3.54 -10.80 -20.88
CA LEU A 357 -4.53 -10.18 -20.02
C LEU A 357 -5.34 -9.14 -20.80
N ALA A 358 -6.66 -9.27 -20.75
CA ALA A 358 -7.60 -8.37 -21.42
C ALA A 358 -8.86 -8.18 -20.57
N GLY A 359 -9.62 -7.11 -20.85
CA GLY A 359 -10.87 -6.81 -20.15
C GLY A 359 -10.64 -6.52 -18.67
N ASP A 360 -11.46 -7.13 -17.83
CA ASP A 360 -11.43 -6.95 -16.36
C ASP A 360 -10.17 -7.51 -15.69
N LEU A 361 -9.38 -8.30 -16.40
CA LEU A 361 -8.11 -8.87 -15.95
C LEU A 361 -6.88 -8.03 -16.37
N ARG A 362 -7.09 -6.83 -16.89
CA ARG A 362 -6.02 -5.97 -17.40
C ARG A 362 -5.19 -5.33 -16.30
N VAL A 363 -4.55 -6.17 -15.50
CA VAL A 363 -3.55 -5.74 -14.50
C VAL A 363 -2.25 -5.39 -15.23
N ASN A 364 -1.61 -4.30 -14.85
CA ASN A 364 -0.28 -3.96 -15.36
C ASN A 364 0.79 -4.80 -14.64
N LEU A 365 1.24 -5.87 -15.28
CA LEU A 365 2.18 -6.85 -14.72
C LEU A 365 3.61 -6.65 -15.20
N PHE A 366 3.77 -6.20 -16.44
CA PHE A 366 5.08 -6.06 -17.07
C PHE A 366 5.64 -4.66 -16.86
N ASP A 367 6.87 -4.58 -16.37
CA ASP A 367 7.64 -3.35 -16.29
C ASP A 367 8.43 -3.18 -17.60
N ASP A 368 8.02 -2.23 -18.44
CA ASP A 368 8.75 -1.88 -19.66
C ASP A 368 9.86 -0.87 -19.35
N PRO A 369 11.12 -1.34 -19.15
CA PRO A 369 12.21 -0.47 -18.75
C PRO A 369 12.65 0.49 -19.86
N GLU A 370 12.56 0.08 -21.13
CA GLU A 370 12.97 0.93 -22.27
C GLU A 370 12.03 2.11 -22.44
N SER A 371 10.71 1.84 -22.45
CA SER A 371 9.71 2.90 -22.57
C SER A 371 9.80 3.88 -21.42
N LEU A 372 9.93 3.41 -20.17
CA LEU A 372 10.06 4.27 -19.01
C LEU A 372 11.38 5.06 -19.03
N HIS A 373 12.49 4.42 -19.31
CA HIS A 373 13.78 5.12 -19.44
C HIS A 373 13.73 6.22 -20.50
N LYS A 374 13.18 5.95 -21.67
CA LYS A 374 13.01 6.93 -22.76
C LYS A 374 12.16 8.12 -22.33
N LEU A 375 11.03 7.88 -21.63
CA LEU A 375 10.15 8.93 -21.15
C LEU A 375 10.87 9.87 -20.16
N PHE A 376 11.58 9.31 -19.17
CA PHE A 376 12.28 10.12 -18.18
C PHE A 376 13.56 10.76 -18.71
N SER A 377 14.27 10.13 -19.68
CA SER A 377 15.49 10.71 -20.28
C SER A 377 15.23 12.00 -21.05
N SER A 378 14.00 12.18 -21.55
CA SER A 378 13.61 13.43 -22.24
C SER A 378 13.21 14.55 -21.28
N THR A 379 13.18 14.31 -19.96
CA THR A 379 12.67 15.28 -18.98
C THR A 379 13.78 16.18 -18.46
N GLN A 380 13.54 17.50 -18.51
CA GLN A 380 14.50 18.48 -18.03
C GLN A 380 14.71 18.41 -16.51
N GLY A 381 15.96 18.57 -16.06
CA GLY A 381 16.34 18.61 -14.65
C GLY A 381 16.74 17.28 -14.04
N LEU A 382 16.69 16.17 -14.80
CA LEU A 382 17.21 14.88 -14.40
C LEU A 382 18.65 14.69 -14.90
N VAL A 383 19.53 14.17 -14.01
CA VAL A 383 20.94 13.86 -14.35
C VAL A 383 21.17 12.37 -14.57
N SER A 384 20.32 11.51 -14.01
CA SER A 384 20.40 10.05 -14.22
C SER A 384 19.07 9.38 -13.92
N ILE A 385 18.94 8.16 -14.45
CA ILE A 385 17.79 7.28 -14.20
C ILE A 385 18.33 5.96 -13.65
N GLY A 386 17.63 5.37 -12.71
CA GLY A 386 18.02 4.08 -12.12
C GLY A 386 16.83 3.33 -11.57
N ILE A 387 17.08 2.16 -11.00
CA ILE A 387 16.06 1.39 -10.28
C ILE A 387 16.05 1.82 -8.82
N TRP A 388 14.87 1.96 -8.25
CA TRP A 388 14.70 2.21 -6.82
C TRP A 388 14.90 0.91 -6.03
N GLU A 389 15.99 0.86 -5.29
CA GLU A 389 16.46 -0.32 -4.57
C GLU A 389 15.61 -0.70 -3.35
N ILE A 390 14.92 0.25 -2.71
CA ILE A 390 14.24 0.02 -1.42
C ILE A 390 13.15 -1.06 -1.48
N PRO A 391 12.21 -1.06 -2.46
CA PRO A 391 11.21 -2.12 -2.56
C PRO A 391 11.81 -3.52 -2.76
N LEU A 392 12.92 -3.60 -3.49
CA LEU A 392 13.63 -4.87 -3.71
C LEU A 392 14.32 -5.37 -2.43
N LEU A 393 14.94 -4.46 -1.68
CA LEU A 393 15.52 -4.77 -0.38
C LEU A 393 14.46 -5.21 0.62
N ALA A 394 13.25 -4.64 0.56
CA ALA A 394 12.12 -5.01 1.42
C ALA A 394 11.67 -6.46 1.18
N SER A 395 11.52 -6.89 -0.06
CA SER A 395 11.19 -8.27 -0.40
C SER A 395 12.27 -9.25 0.11
N LEU A 396 13.55 -8.94 -0.10
CA LEU A 396 14.66 -9.77 0.42
C LEU A 396 14.69 -9.81 1.95
N TYR A 397 14.39 -8.67 2.59
CA TYR A 397 14.35 -8.60 4.04
C TYR A 397 13.21 -9.46 4.61
N ALA A 398 12.03 -9.44 4.02
CA ALA A 398 10.90 -10.27 4.42
C ALA A 398 11.25 -11.77 4.36
N VAL A 399 11.91 -12.22 3.30
CA VAL A 399 12.37 -13.62 3.17
C VAL A 399 13.37 -13.99 4.27
N LYS A 400 14.34 -13.11 4.54
CA LYS A 400 15.35 -13.35 5.61
C LYS A 400 14.70 -13.34 7.00
N LEU A 401 13.77 -12.42 7.25
CA LEU A 401 13.05 -12.33 8.51
C LEU A 401 12.24 -13.61 8.77
N ALA A 402 11.53 -14.11 7.76
CA ALA A 402 10.78 -15.36 7.86
C ALA A 402 11.70 -16.56 8.13
N ALA A 403 12.88 -16.61 7.54
CA ALA A 403 13.87 -17.67 7.79
C ALA A 403 14.40 -17.63 9.23
N VAL A 404 14.80 -16.45 9.73
CA VAL A 404 15.31 -16.28 11.10
C VAL A 404 14.21 -16.52 12.14
N ALA A 405 12.98 -16.10 11.87
CA ALA A 405 11.84 -16.29 12.78
C ALA A 405 11.50 -17.78 13.01
N ARG A 406 11.88 -18.68 12.10
CA ARG A 406 11.71 -20.14 12.30
C ARG A 406 12.60 -20.69 13.42
N ASP A 407 13.78 -20.12 13.61
CA ASP A 407 14.81 -20.60 14.54
C ASP A 407 14.89 -19.78 15.85
N ASP A 408 14.32 -18.56 15.86
CA ASP A 408 14.30 -17.67 17.03
C ASP A 408 12.86 -17.44 17.53
N THR A 409 12.52 -18.11 18.62
CA THR A 409 11.20 -18.02 19.26
C THR A 409 10.84 -16.58 19.68
N ARG A 410 11.81 -15.74 20.04
CA ARG A 410 11.56 -14.33 20.42
C ARG A 410 11.18 -13.51 19.20
N LEU A 411 11.88 -13.70 18.10
CA LEU A 411 11.59 -13.03 16.84
C LEU A 411 10.28 -13.53 16.25
N GLU A 412 9.99 -14.83 16.35
CA GLU A 412 8.70 -15.42 15.96
C GLU A 412 7.55 -14.78 16.76
N ILE A 413 7.67 -14.67 18.08
CA ILE A 413 6.66 -14.03 18.94
C ILE A 413 6.49 -12.56 18.56
N HIS A 414 7.60 -11.83 18.33
CA HIS A 414 7.54 -10.43 17.94
C HIS A 414 6.87 -10.24 16.57
N THR A 415 7.22 -11.06 15.61
CA THR A 415 6.62 -11.05 14.27
C THR A 415 5.13 -11.38 14.36
N ARG A 416 4.75 -12.43 15.08
CA ARG A 416 3.35 -12.81 15.32
C ARG A 416 2.57 -11.72 16.07
N ARG A 417 3.15 -11.07 17.09
CA ARG A 417 2.50 -9.99 17.84
C ARG A 417 2.20 -8.80 16.95
N ASN A 418 3.13 -8.42 16.07
CA ASN A 418 2.94 -7.30 15.13
C ASN A 418 1.97 -7.65 13.99
N TRP A 419 1.77 -8.94 13.69
CA TRP A 419 0.97 -9.41 12.57
C TRP A 419 -0.33 -10.10 12.98
N TYR A 420 -0.48 -10.41 14.27
CA TYR A 420 -1.53 -11.30 14.78
C TYR A 420 -2.93 -10.96 14.28
N HIS A 421 -3.27 -9.69 14.20
CA HIS A 421 -4.59 -9.23 13.76
C HIS A 421 -4.68 -8.92 12.26
N LEU A 422 -3.55 -8.90 11.57
CA LEU A 422 -3.45 -8.67 10.12
C LEU A 422 -2.55 -9.71 9.43
N ASP A 423 -2.39 -10.88 10.01
CA ASP A 423 -1.60 -11.95 9.43
C ASP A 423 -2.31 -12.55 8.20
N PRO A 424 -1.75 -12.39 6.98
CA PRO A 424 -2.34 -12.97 5.79
C PRO A 424 -2.37 -14.50 5.80
N GLU A 425 -1.41 -15.16 6.46
CA GLU A 425 -1.39 -16.62 6.56
C GLU A 425 -2.51 -17.19 7.45
N GLY A 426 -3.01 -16.37 8.35
CA GLY A 426 -4.10 -16.70 9.25
C GLY A 426 -5.46 -16.12 8.86
N ALA A 427 -5.59 -15.47 7.72
CA ALA A 427 -6.76 -14.66 7.37
C ALA A 427 -8.09 -15.43 7.39
N GLY A 428 -8.11 -16.67 6.98
CA GLY A 428 -9.31 -17.52 7.11
C GLY A 428 -9.74 -17.76 8.56
N LYS A 429 -8.87 -17.45 9.53
CA LYS A 429 -9.09 -17.59 10.98
C LYS A 429 -9.02 -16.26 11.71
N ASN A 430 -8.52 -15.21 11.06
CA ASN A 430 -8.35 -13.86 11.62
C ASN A 430 -9.32 -12.88 10.95
N GLY A 431 -10.40 -12.56 11.64
CA GLY A 431 -11.45 -11.68 11.13
C GLY A 431 -10.94 -10.31 10.67
N LEU A 432 -9.95 -9.71 11.34
CA LEU A 432 -9.38 -8.43 10.90
C LEU A 432 -8.65 -8.53 9.57
N ALA A 433 -7.88 -9.58 9.37
CA ALA A 433 -7.15 -9.79 8.12
C ALA A 433 -8.14 -10.00 6.95
N LEU A 434 -9.17 -10.83 7.15
CA LEU A 434 -10.23 -11.01 6.17
C LEU A 434 -11.00 -9.71 5.92
N GLY A 435 -11.36 -8.96 6.96
CA GLY A 435 -12.00 -7.65 6.84
C GLY A 435 -11.16 -6.67 6.03
N ARG A 436 -9.86 -6.61 6.27
CA ARG A 436 -8.95 -5.75 5.52
C ARG A 436 -8.86 -6.15 4.05
N TRP A 437 -8.78 -7.44 3.75
CA TRP A 437 -8.78 -7.95 2.39
C TRP A 437 -10.05 -7.55 1.63
N GLN A 438 -11.22 -7.85 2.22
CA GLN A 438 -12.51 -7.47 1.63
C GLN A 438 -12.62 -5.95 1.41
N HIS A 439 -12.13 -5.15 2.37
CA HIS A 439 -12.08 -3.69 2.24
C HIS A 439 -11.20 -3.26 1.05
N LEU A 440 -10.01 -3.79 0.91
CA LEU A 440 -9.08 -3.47 -0.19
C LEU A 440 -9.66 -3.89 -1.55
N LEU A 441 -10.40 -5.01 -1.60
CA LEU A 441 -11.12 -5.45 -2.80
C LEU A 441 -12.40 -4.63 -3.09
N GLY A 442 -12.79 -3.69 -2.20
CA GLY A 442 -14.03 -2.92 -2.35
C GLY A 442 -15.29 -3.66 -1.95
N LYS A 443 -15.17 -4.87 -1.39
CA LYS A 443 -16.30 -5.67 -0.88
C LYS A 443 -16.71 -5.19 0.52
N VAL A 444 -17.26 -3.97 0.59
CA VAL A 444 -17.56 -3.30 1.86
C VAL A 444 -18.83 -3.82 2.50
N ASN A 445 -19.93 -3.90 1.73
CA ASN A 445 -21.23 -4.36 2.18
C ASN A 445 -21.44 -5.82 1.78
N GLN A 446 -22.28 -6.53 2.54
CA GLN A 446 -22.70 -7.87 2.15
C GLN A 446 -23.63 -7.74 0.93
N PRO A 447 -23.35 -8.41 -0.20
CA PRO A 447 -24.27 -8.43 -1.33
C PRO A 447 -25.60 -9.10 -0.93
N GLU A 448 -26.72 -8.61 -1.48
CA GLU A 448 -28.00 -9.28 -1.32
C GLU A 448 -27.92 -10.67 -1.98
N ASN A 449 -28.35 -11.70 -1.26
CA ASN A 449 -28.35 -13.11 -1.71
C ASN A 449 -26.97 -13.76 -1.92
N CYS A 450 -25.95 -13.31 -1.21
CA CYS A 450 -24.63 -13.94 -1.21
C CYS A 450 -24.17 -14.28 0.22
N ASP A 451 -23.52 -15.43 0.38
CA ASP A 451 -22.94 -15.86 1.66
C ASP A 451 -21.63 -15.10 1.99
N GLU A 452 -21.09 -14.31 1.05
CA GLU A 452 -19.90 -13.49 1.27
C GLU A 452 -20.19 -12.38 2.28
N ILE A 453 -19.42 -12.34 3.35
CA ILE A 453 -19.54 -11.33 4.40
C ILE A 453 -18.68 -10.12 4.01
N GLY A 454 -19.27 -8.93 3.88
CA GLY A 454 -18.54 -7.70 3.58
C GLY A 454 -17.68 -7.20 4.76
N ALA A 455 -16.67 -6.39 4.42
CA ALA A 455 -15.68 -5.86 5.37
C ALA A 455 -16.32 -5.17 6.59
N LYS A 456 -17.38 -4.38 6.38
CA LYS A 456 -18.09 -3.66 7.45
C LYS A 456 -18.62 -4.60 8.53
N LYS A 457 -19.27 -5.70 8.13
CA LYS A 457 -19.83 -6.68 9.06
C LYS A 457 -18.71 -7.40 9.82
N ILE A 458 -17.62 -7.73 9.13
CA ILE A 458 -16.45 -8.37 9.74
C ILE A 458 -15.84 -7.44 10.79
N TYR A 459 -15.58 -6.17 10.47
CA TYR A 459 -15.01 -5.23 11.44
C TYR A 459 -15.93 -4.99 12.64
N LEU A 460 -17.25 -4.93 12.44
CA LEU A 460 -18.21 -4.84 13.54
C LEU A 460 -18.12 -6.04 14.48
N SER A 461 -17.94 -7.26 13.97
CA SER A 461 -17.78 -8.46 14.78
C SER A 461 -16.47 -8.49 15.58
N GLN A 462 -15.46 -7.74 15.15
CA GLN A 462 -14.17 -7.64 15.88
C GLN A 462 -14.17 -6.60 17.01
N ARG A 463 -15.27 -5.88 17.21
CA ARG A 463 -15.39 -4.87 18.28
C ARG A 463 -15.97 -5.47 19.55
N LEU A 464 -15.23 -6.38 20.16
CA LEU A 464 -15.63 -7.00 21.42
C LEU A 464 -15.83 -5.95 22.53
N PRO A 465 -16.89 -6.07 23.35
CA PRO A 465 -17.09 -5.24 24.55
C PRO A 465 -15.96 -5.39 25.56
N GLU A 466 -15.63 -4.31 26.29
CA GLU A 466 -14.57 -4.33 27.32
C GLU A 466 -14.87 -5.31 28.46
N TYR A 467 -16.15 -5.50 28.82
CA TYR A 467 -16.52 -6.46 29.85
C TYR A 467 -16.22 -7.90 29.42
N GLU A 468 -16.36 -8.26 28.14
CA GLU A 468 -15.97 -9.59 27.63
C GLU A 468 -14.47 -9.79 27.68
N ILE A 469 -13.70 -8.75 27.36
CA ILE A 469 -12.23 -8.75 27.51
C ILE A 469 -11.83 -8.94 28.97
N ALA A 470 -12.49 -8.26 29.90
CA ALA A 470 -12.22 -8.38 31.33
C ALA A 470 -12.55 -9.78 31.88
N GLN A 471 -13.57 -10.44 31.34
CA GLN A 471 -13.98 -11.80 31.75
C GLN A 471 -12.92 -12.86 31.42
N LEU A 472 -11.98 -12.59 30.50
CA LEU A 472 -10.95 -13.54 30.09
C LEU A 472 -10.19 -14.17 31.26
N ARG A 473 -10.07 -13.49 32.41
CA ARG A 473 -9.46 -14.05 33.64
C ARG A 473 -10.30 -15.14 34.32
N ASN A 474 -11.60 -15.08 34.18
CA ASN A 474 -12.53 -15.91 34.96
C ASN A 474 -13.29 -16.93 34.09
N ASP A 475 -13.31 -16.72 32.77
CA ASP A 475 -14.04 -17.57 31.84
C ASP A 475 -13.10 -18.61 31.20
N VAL A 476 -13.22 -19.86 31.67
CA VAL A 476 -12.41 -20.99 31.17
C VAL A 476 -12.69 -21.26 29.68
N SER A 477 -13.90 -21.03 29.21
CA SER A 477 -14.29 -21.24 27.81
C SER A 477 -13.55 -20.26 26.89
N LEU A 478 -13.53 -18.97 27.26
CA LEU A 478 -12.76 -17.95 26.57
C LEU A 478 -11.25 -18.25 26.60
N GLN A 479 -10.73 -18.72 27.74
CA GLN A 479 -9.32 -19.07 27.88
C GLN A 479 -8.92 -20.20 26.94
N LEU A 480 -9.72 -21.24 26.86
CA LEU A 480 -9.49 -22.35 25.94
C LEU A 480 -9.55 -21.88 24.47
N GLN A 481 -10.50 -21.03 24.17
CA GLN A 481 -10.69 -20.46 22.87
C GLN A 481 -9.45 -19.66 22.39
N TYR A 482 -8.80 -18.94 23.30
CA TYR A 482 -7.60 -18.15 23.04
C TYR A 482 -6.29 -18.91 23.32
N GLY A 483 -6.34 -20.21 23.60
CA GLY A 483 -5.18 -21.04 23.79
C GLY A 483 -4.38 -20.74 25.06
N ILE A 484 -5.03 -20.16 26.08
CA ILE A 484 -4.40 -19.91 27.38
C ILE A 484 -4.24 -21.23 28.11
N ARG A 485 -2.99 -21.59 28.42
CA ARG A 485 -2.67 -22.85 29.07
C ARG A 485 -2.68 -22.69 30.59
N ARG A 486 -3.23 -23.70 31.26
CA ARG A 486 -3.21 -23.88 32.73
C ARG A 486 -2.50 -25.17 33.13
N ASP A 487 -1.57 -25.65 32.32
CA ASP A 487 -0.85 -26.89 32.61
C ASP A 487 -0.02 -26.76 33.90
N LEU A 488 0.24 -27.90 34.55
CA LEU A 488 1.01 -27.97 35.80
C LEU A 488 2.43 -27.38 35.74
N GLY A 489 2.94 -27.15 34.53
CA GLY A 489 4.26 -26.51 34.28
C GLY A 489 4.21 -24.99 34.10
N VAL A 490 3.03 -24.35 34.10
CA VAL A 490 2.89 -22.90 33.90
C VAL A 490 2.86 -22.21 35.25
N THR A 491 3.79 -21.28 35.46
CA THR A 491 3.83 -20.47 36.68
C THR A 491 2.68 -19.46 36.71
N PRO A 492 2.23 -19.00 37.90
CA PRO A 492 1.21 -17.94 37.99
C PRO A 492 1.57 -16.67 37.19
N SER A 493 2.83 -16.29 37.16
CA SER A 493 3.34 -15.13 36.40
C SER A 493 3.23 -15.33 34.89
N GLU A 494 3.54 -16.53 34.41
CA GLU A 494 3.37 -16.86 32.97
C GLU A 494 1.91 -16.88 32.57
N TYR A 495 1.04 -17.41 33.44
CA TYR A 495 -0.40 -17.42 33.21
C TYR A 495 -0.98 -15.99 33.13
N ASP A 496 -0.65 -15.13 34.09
CA ASP A 496 -1.05 -13.71 34.06
C ASP A 496 -0.51 -13.01 32.82
N SER A 497 0.72 -13.29 32.41
CA SER A 497 1.33 -12.72 31.20
C SER A 497 0.59 -13.15 29.92
N GLN A 498 0.10 -14.39 29.84
CA GLN A 498 -0.70 -14.85 28.70
C GLN A 498 -2.04 -14.08 28.62
N ILE A 499 -2.73 -13.92 29.76
CA ILE A 499 -4.00 -13.19 29.84
C ILE A 499 -3.81 -11.73 29.42
N ILE A 500 -2.82 -11.04 29.96
CA ILE A 500 -2.52 -9.64 29.62
C ILE A 500 -2.26 -9.49 28.12
N LYS A 501 -1.45 -10.37 27.54
CA LYS A 501 -1.19 -10.36 26.08
C LYS A 501 -2.46 -10.49 25.26
N ILE A 502 -3.35 -11.41 25.60
CA ILE A 502 -4.60 -11.60 24.86
C ILE A 502 -5.51 -10.39 25.02
N GLN A 503 -5.60 -9.80 26.23
CA GLN A 503 -6.37 -8.58 26.44
C GLN A 503 -5.83 -7.40 25.59
N GLU A 504 -4.51 -7.23 25.54
CA GLU A 504 -3.87 -6.21 24.69
C GLU A 504 -4.20 -6.43 23.21
N ILE A 505 -4.11 -7.68 22.73
CA ILE A 505 -4.43 -8.05 21.34
C ILE A 505 -5.89 -7.75 21.03
N MET A 506 -6.83 -8.11 21.92
CA MET A 506 -8.26 -7.82 21.74
C MET A 506 -8.55 -6.32 21.68
N ARG A 507 -7.92 -5.52 22.55
CA ARG A 507 -8.05 -4.06 22.54
C ARG A 507 -7.49 -3.46 21.25
N LEU A 508 -6.30 -3.92 20.81
CA LEU A 508 -5.70 -3.47 19.57
C LEU A 508 -6.57 -3.88 18.37
N GLY A 509 -7.14 -5.08 18.38
CA GLY A 509 -8.08 -5.54 17.37
C GLY A 509 -9.33 -4.67 17.29
N LYS A 510 -9.94 -4.35 18.43
CA LYS A 510 -11.09 -3.44 18.54
C LYS A 510 -10.75 -2.03 17.99
N LEU A 511 -9.60 -1.48 18.37
CA LEU A 511 -9.14 -0.18 17.92
C LEU A 511 -8.92 -0.16 16.39
N THR A 512 -8.26 -1.19 15.88
CA THR A 512 -7.99 -1.34 14.44
C THR A 512 -9.29 -1.48 13.64
N ALA A 513 -10.24 -2.30 14.11
CA ALA A 513 -11.55 -2.44 13.48
C ALA A 513 -12.34 -1.11 13.49
N THR A 514 -12.29 -0.37 14.60
CA THR A 514 -12.92 0.95 14.73
C THR A 514 -12.34 1.94 13.73
N TYR A 515 -11.02 1.99 13.60
CA TYR A 515 -10.33 2.84 12.63
C TYR A 515 -10.79 2.53 11.19
N TRP A 516 -10.78 1.25 10.79
CA TRP A 516 -11.18 0.87 9.44
C TRP A 516 -12.67 1.09 9.15
N LEU A 517 -13.53 1.01 10.16
CA LEU A 517 -14.94 1.43 10.01
C LEU A 517 -15.04 2.92 9.69
N GLY A 518 -14.26 3.76 10.37
CA GLY A 518 -14.16 5.19 10.04
C GLY A 518 -13.69 5.45 8.61
N ILE A 519 -12.66 4.74 8.15
CA ILE A 519 -12.15 4.85 6.77
C ILE A 519 -13.20 4.40 5.74
N ILE A 520 -13.89 3.28 5.97
CA ILE A 520 -14.97 2.80 5.10
C ILE A 520 -16.09 3.84 4.99
N GLN A 521 -16.50 4.45 6.09
CA GLN A 521 -17.54 5.47 6.06
C GLN A 521 -17.08 6.73 5.31
N PHE A 522 -15.83 7.13 5.49
CA PHE A 522 -15.23 8.21 4.70
C PHE A 522 -15.24 7.89 3.21
N GLU A 523 -14.77 6.70 2.82
CA GLU A 523 -14.74 6.23 1.43
C GLU A 523 -16.15 6.09 0.81
N SER A 524 -17.17 5.97 1.64
CA SER A 524 -18.59 5.96 1.23
C SER A 524 -19.23 7.35 1.27
N SER A 525 -18.46 8.42 1.48
CA SER A 525 -18.91 9.81 1.64
C SER A 525 -19.90 10.03 2.81
N ASN A 526 -19.96 9.10 3.76
CA ASN A 526 -20.76 9.21 4.99
C ASN A 526 -19.93 9.89 6.10
N PHE A 527 -19.63 11.19 5.91
CA PHE A 527 -18.66 11.90 6.72
C PHE A 527 -19.09 12.04 8.20
N GLU A 528 -20.38 12.22 8.50
CA GLU A 528 -20.90 12.25 9.87
C GLU A 528 -20.62 10.94 10.61
N SER A 529 -20.95 9.81 9.99
CA SER A 529 -20.66 8.49 10.55
C SER A 529 -19.16 8.22 10.67
N ALA A 530 -18.36 8.71 9.73
CA ALA A 530 -16.90 8.61 9.80
C ALA A 530 -16.35 9.41 11.00
N VAL A 531 -16.91 10.60 11.27
CA VAL A 531 -16.56 11.42 12.44
C VAL A 531 -16.76 10.63 13.74
N ASP A 532 -17.91 9.96 13.91
CA ASP A 532 -18.22 9.20 15.11
C ASP A 532 -17.19 8.06 15.34
N TRP A 533 -16.92 7.27 14.30
CA TRP A 533 -15.96 6.18 14.39
C TRP A 533 -14.53 6.64 14.68
N LEU A 534 -14.07 7.71 14.00
CA LEU A 534 -12.72 8.22 14.16
C LEU A 534 -12.52 8.92 15.52
N LYS A 535 -13.56 9.59 16.05
CA LYS A 535 -13.54 10.11 17.42
C LYS A 535 -13.36 9.00 18.46
N ILE A 536 -14.12 7.91 18.37
CA ILE A 536 -13.97 6.75 19.25
C ILE A 536 -12.52 6.23 19.17
N CYS A 537 -11.98 6.08 17.97
CA CYS A 537 -10.60 5.62 17.76
C CYS A 537 -9.56 6.50 18.47
N ILE A 538 -9.76 7.82 18.52
CA ILE A 538 -8.86 8.76 19.18
C ILE A 538 -9.01 8.69 20.71
N PHE A 539 -10.23 8.65 21.23
CA PHE A 539 -10.51 8.68 22.66
C PHE A 539 -10.19 7.35 23.38
N ASP A 540 -10.44 6.22 22.72
CA ASP A 540 -10.14 4.90 23.28
C ASP A 540 -8.64 4.56 23.25
N ASN A 541 -7.82 5.36 22.56
CA ASN A 541 -6.39 5.11 22.41
C ASN A 541 -5.59 6.05 23.33
N HIS A 542 -5.20 5.55 24.48
CA HIS A 542 -4.41 6.29 25.47
C HIS A 542 -2.92 6.45 25.09
N GLU A 543 -2.45 5.75 24.04
CA GLU A 543 -1.06 5.80 23.59
C GLU A 543 -0.94 6.54 22.25
N SER A 544 0.14 7.30 22.09
CA SER A 544 0.50 7.90 20.80
C SER A 544 0.89 6.79 19.81
N SER A 545 -0.02 6.44 18.92
CA SER A 545 0.20 5.43 17.89
C SER A 545 0.02 6.01 16.48
N ALA A 546 0.55 5.31 15.48
CA ALA A 546 0.34 5.68 14.08
C ALA A 546 -1.15 5.75 13.71
N LEU A 547 -1.99 4.88 14.30
CA LEU A 547 -3.44 4.90 14.07
C LEU A 547 -4.10 6.13 14.68
N SER A 548 -3.68 6.61 15.86
CA SER A 548 -4.23 7.83 16.46
C SER A 548 -3.92 9.07 15.61
N SER A 549 -2.69 9.20 15.12
CA SER A 549 -2.31 10.29 14.22
C SER A 549 -3.08 10.22 12.90
N ALA A 550 -3.23 9.03 12.33
CA ALA A 550 -4.00 8.82 11.11
C ALA A 550 -5.51 9.07 11.32
N ALA A 551 -6.06 8.69 12.47
CA ALA A 551 -7.45 8.96 12.81
C ALA A 551 -7.71 10.46 12.93
N ARG A 552 -6.81 11.22 13.59
CA ARG A 552 -6.91 12.69 13.64
C ARG A 552 -6.85 13.34 12.27
N TYR A 553 -5.93 12.90 11.41
CA TYR A 553 -5.85 13.38 10.04
C TYR A 553 -7.14 13.11 9.26
N ASN A 554 -7.65 11.87 9.28
CA ASN A 554 -8.87 11.50 8.58
C ASN A 554 -10.11 12.19 9.17
N LEU A 555 -10.16 12.39 10.49
CA LEU A 555 -11.21 13.17 11.15
C LEU A 555 -11.20 14.64 10.70
N ALA A 556 -10.02 15.26 10.60
CA ALA A 556 -9.90 16.61 10.04
C ALA A 556 -10.42 16.66 8.60
N ARG A 557 -10.13 15.63 7.79
CA ARG A 557 -10.63 15.52 6.42
C ARG A 557 -12.16 15.34 6.35
N CYS A 558 -12.76 14.65 7.33
CA CYS A 558 -14.24 14.60 7.45
C CYS A 558 -14.80 16.00 7.69
N TYR A 559 -14.23 16.74 8.64
CA TYR A 559 -14.69 18.12 8.92
C TYR A 559 -14.51 19.07 7.74
N GLU A 560 -13.42 18.94 6.96
CA GLU A 560 -13.26 19.70 5.71
C GLU A 560 -14.41 19.42 4.73
N ASN A 561 -14.81 18.17 4.57
CA ASN A 561 -15.92 17.80 3.68
C ASN A 561 -17.30 18.23 4.22
N LEU A 562 -17.44 18.37 5.54
CA LEU A 562 -18.65 18.89 6.21
C LEU A 562 -18.67 20.43 6.26
N GLY A 563 -17.61 21.11 5.81
CA GLY A 563 -17.50 22.56 5.84
C GLY A 563 -17.10 23.16 7.21
N ASP A 564 -16.78 22.32 8.20
CA ASP A 564 -16.28 22.76 9.51
C ASP A 564 -14.76 22.92 9.50
N VAL A 565 -14.30 23.98 8.83
CA VAL A 565 -12.86 24.29 8.70
C VAL A 565 -12.22 24.56 10.06
N SER A 566 -12.96 25.09 11.03
CA SER A 566 -12.45 25.38 12.38
C SER A 566 -11.99 24.12 13.09
N SER A 567 -12.86 23.09 13.17
CA SER A 567 -12.53 21.79 13.77
C SER A 567 -11.43 21.05 12.99
N ALA A 568 -11.44 21.15 11.66
CA ALA A 568 -10.38 20.57 10.84
C ALA A 568 -9.01 21.18 11.15
N VAL A 569 -8.93 22.51 11.25
CA VAL A 569 -7.68 23.25 11.56
C VAL A 569 -7.17 22.92 12.96
N GLU A 570 -8.05 22.79 13.96
CA GLU A 570 -7.67 22.42 15.31
C GLU A 570 -6.99 21.05 15.34
N LEU A 571 -7.58 20.05 14.72
CA LEU A 571 -7.02 18.69 14.63
C LEU A 571 -5.68 18.66 13.87
N LEU A 572 -5.59 19.36 12.72
CA LEU A 572 -4.36 19.43 11.93
C LEU A 572 -3.20 20.12 12.66
N ARG A 573 -3.47 20.87 13.72
CA ARG A 573 -2.48 21.54 14.55
C ARG A 573 -2.06 20.77 15.79
N THR A 574 -2.52 19.54 15.94
CA THR A 574 -2.09 18.66 17.04
C THR A 574 -0.58 18.42 16.97
N LYS A 575 0.10 18.59 18.11
CA LYS A 575 1.55 18.38 18.23
C LYS A 575 1.87 16.89 18.38
N GLY A 576 3.03 16.49 17.86
CA GLY A 576 3.55 15.14 18.02
C GLY A 576 2.98 14.11 17.03
N ASP A 577 2.12 14.51 16.10
CA ASP A 577 1.68 13.64 15.02
C ASP A 577 2.83 13.38 14.02
N SER A 578 2.96 12.15 13.55
CA SER A 578 4.02 11.78 12.59
C SER A 578 3.99 12.59 11.29
N GLN A 579 2.85 13.20 10.95
CA GLN A 579 2.64 14.05 9.77
C GLN A 579 2.43 15.53 10.15
N GLU A 580 2.81 15.95 11.36
CA GLU A 580 2.53 17.30 11.88
C GLU A 580 2.98 18.41 10.91
N HIS A 581 4.17 18.29 10.31
CA HIS A 581 4.67 19.30 9.38
C HIS A 581 3.69 19.54 8.22
N GLY A 582 3.28 18.50 7.52
CA GLY A 582 2.32 18.59 6.41
C GLY A 582 0.93 19.04 6.86
N ASN A 583 0.47 18.56 8.03
CA ASN A 583 -0.80 18.96 8.63
C ASN A 583 -0.84 20.46 8.92
N ARG A 584 0.27 21.05 9.40
CA ARG A 584 0.40 22.50 9.61
C ARG A 584 0.33 23.30 8.31
N ILE A 585 0.94 22.77 7.23
CA ILE A 585 0.83 23.41 5.90
C ILE A 585 -0.62 23.37 5.43
N ARG A 586 -1.29 22.20 5.54
CA ARG A 586 -2.68 22.05 5.15
C ARG A 586 -3.60 23.00 5.92
N SER A 587 -3.43 23.10 7.24
CA SER A 587 -4.23 24.04 8.08
C SER A 587 -4.07 25.48 7.64
N ARG A 588 -2.86 25.90 7.24
CA ARG A 588 -2.58 27.24 6.71
C ARG A 588 -3.31 27.51 5.39
N LEU A 589 -3.35 26.52 4.51
CA LEU A 589 -4.01 26.63 3.21
C LEU A 589 -5.54 26.70 3.36
N LEU A 590 -6.13 25.92 4.24
CA LEU A 590 -7.56 25.96 4.54
C LEU A 590 -7.99 27.35 5.04
N LEU A 591 -7.25 27.92 6.00
CA LEU A 591 -7.51 29.28 6.50
C LEU A 591 -7.29 30.37 5.44
N LYS A 592 -6.50 30.12 4.40
CA LYS A 592 -6.34 31.06 3.28
C LYS A 592 -7.52 31.00 2.30
N GLN A 593 -8.19 29.86 2.16
CA GLN A 593 -9.37 29.71 1.30
C GLN A 593 -10.64 30.33 1.89
N GLU A 594 -10.74 30.41 3.22
CA GLU A 594 -11.88 31.07 3.90
C GLU A 594 -11.86 32.60 3.83
N ARG A 595 -10.69 33.19 3.54
CA ARG A 595 -10.51 34.65 3.40
C ARG A 595 -10.72 35.10 1.97
#